data_c2f2774e3f9785caea451773451b6bdb
#
_entry.id   c2f2774e3f9785caea451773451b6bdb
#
_cell.length_a   1.000
_cell.length_b   1.000
_cell.length_c   1.000
_cell.angle_alpha   90.00
_cell.angle_beta   90.00
_cell.angle_gamma   90.00
#
_symmetry.space_group_name_H-M   'P 1'
#
loop_
_entity.id
_entity.type
_entity.pdbx_description
1 polymer ?
#
loop_
_entity_poly.entity_id
_entity_poly.type
_entity_poly.pdbx_seq_one_letter_code
_entity_poly.pdbx_strand_id
1 'polypeptide(L)' 'MRYENLDSLLKGSETAKIYFASLPDYVQGAVLKRSNDIRTEDELHSAAEKAMHEFM' A
#
# COMPACT_ATOMS: atom_id res chain seq x y z
N MET A 1 0.05 -2.81 14.91
CA MET A 1 1.27 -3.61 14.77
C MET A 1 2.03 -3.19 13.53
N ARG A 2 3.34 -2.98 13.62
CA ARG A 2 4.14 -2.53 12.48
C ARG A 2 4.83 -3.70 11.80
N TYR A 3 4.86 -3.65 10.50
CA TYR A 3 5.55 -4.64 9.69
C TYR A 3 6.84 -4.04 9.15
N GLU A 4 7.73 -4.86 8.60
CA GLU A 4 9.01 -4.38 8.11
C GLU A 4 8.88 -3.53 6.84
N ASN A 5 7.96 -3.93 5.97
CA ASN A 5 7.73 -3.25 4.71
C ASN A 5 6.35 -3.64 4.18
N LEU A 6 6.02 -3.17 2.98
CA LEU A 6 4.73 -3.46 2.36
C LEU A 6 4.51 -4.96 2.17
N ASP A 7 5.52 -5.68 1.71
CA ASP A 7 5.40 -7.12 1.46
C ASP A 7 5.01 -7.86 2.74
N SER A 8 5.68 -7.54 3.85
CA SER A 8 5.36 -8.14 5.14
C SER A 8 3.96 -7.76 5.60
N LEU A 9 3.57 -6.50 5.38
CA LEU A 9 2.23 -6.03 5.74
C LEU A 9 1.16 -6.82 4.97
N LEU A 10 1.34 -6.99 3.68
CA LEU A 10 0.37 -7.72 2.85
C LEU A 10 0.28 -9.19 3.24
N LYS A 11 1.39 -9.79 3.61
CA LYS A 11 1.40 -11.18 4.05
C LYS A 11 0.78 -11.36 5.44
N GLY A 12 0.97 -10.38 6.31
CA GLY A 12 0.51 -10.46 7.69
C GLY A 12 -0.89 -9.93 7.92
N SER A 13 -1.44 -9.16 6.98
CA SER A 13 -2.77 -8.56 7.13
C SER A 13 -3.61 -8.85 5.89
N GLU A 14 -4.63 -9.65 6.08
CA GLU A 14 -5.56 -9.97 4.99
C GLU A 14 -6.31 -8.73 4.51
N THR A 15 -6.67 -7.85 5.45
CA THR A 15 -7.37 -6.61 5.12
C THR A 15 -6.51 -5.74 4.21
N ALA A 16 -5.22 -5.58 4.54
CA ALA A 16 -4.30 -4.82 3.71
C ALA A 16 -4.15 -5.45 2.33
N LYS A 17 -4.06 -6.77 2.29
CA LYS A 17 -3.94 -7.50 1.02
C LYS A 17 -5.15 -7.26 0.12
N ILE A 18 -6.35 -7.35 0.68
CA ILE A 18 -7.57 -7.12 -0.08
C ILE A 18 -7.64 -5.68 -0.58
N TYR A 19 -7.30 -4.73 0.29
CA TYR A 19 -7.29 -3.32 -0.07
C TYR A 19 -6.32 -3.07 -1.23
N PHE A 20 -5.10 -3.57 -1.12
CA PHE A 20 -4.09 -3.40 -2.16
C PHE A 20 -4.55 -4.01 -3.49
N ALA A 21 -5.10 -5.21 -3.43
CA ALA A 21 -5.56 -5.91 -4.63
C ALA A 21 -6.71 -5.18 -5.35
N SER A 22 -7.47 -4.37 -4.62
CA SER A 22 -8.58 -3.61 -5.20
C SER A 22 -8.13 -2.31 -5.86
N LEU A 23 -6.86 -1.92 -5.67
CA LEU A 23 -6.35 -0.67 -6.26
C LEU A 23 -6.09 -0.83 -7.76
N PRO A 24 -6.23 0.27 -8.54
CA PRO A 24 -5.85 0.25 -9.95
C PRO A 24 -4.36 -0.08 -10.12
N ASP A 25 -4.00 -0.64 -11.27
CA ASP A 25 -2.62 -1.05 -11.54
C ASP A 25 -1.60 0.08 -11.32
N TYR A 26 -1.92 1.28 -11.78
CA TYR A 26 -0.99 2.39 -11.63
C TYR A 26 -0.79 2.79 -10.17
N VAL A 27 -1.83 2.64 -9.36
CA VAL A 27 -1.73 2.91 -7.93
C VAL A 27 -0.90 1.83 -7.24
N GLN A 28 -1.13 0.57 -7.61
CA GLN A 28 -0.34 -0.53 -7.08
C GLN A 28 1.15 -0.33 -7.37
N GLY A 29 1.48 0.08 -8.59
CA GLY A 29 2.86 0.35 -8.97
C GLY A 29 3.48 1.48 -8.16
N ALA A 30 2.72 2.56 -7.95
CA ALA A 30 3.20 3.69 -7.16
C ALA A 30 3.42 3.30 -5.69
N VAL A 31 2.52 2.50 -5.14
CA VAL A 31 2.65 2.02 -3.77
C VAL A 31 3.86 1.10 -3.62
N LEU A 32 4.09 0.23 -4.59
CA LEU A 32 5.23 -0.68 -4.57
C LEU A 32 6.57 0.07 -4.58
N LYS A 33 6.63 1.20 -5.25
CA LYS A 33 7.84 2.03 -5.26
C LYS A 33 8.18 2.56 -3.87
N ARG A 34 7.19 2.66 -3.00
CA ARG A 34 7.36 3.15 -1.64
C ARG A 34 7.26 2.04 -0.60
N SER A 35 7.46 0.78 -1.02
CA SER A 35 7.22 -0.37 -0.17
C SER A 35 8.01 -0.33 1.14
N ASN A 36 9.21 0.23 1.15
CA ASN A 36 10.03 0.32 2.35
C ASN A 36 9.48 1.33 3.37
N ASP A 37 8.65 2.25 2.93
CA ASP A 37 8.06 3.28 3.80
C ASP A 37 6.67 2.87 4.31
N ILE A 38 6.13 1.78 3.81
CA ILE A 38 4.77 1.34 4.15
C ILE A 38 4.86 0.16 5.11
N ARG A 39 4.59 0.44 6.38
CA ARG A 39 4.71 -0.54 7.46
C ARG A 39 3.41 -0.77 8.22
N THR A 40 2.39 0.01 7.93
CA THR A 40 1.08 -0.12 8.56
C THR A 40 -0.02 0.07 7.53
N GLU A 41 -1.24 -0.34 7.88
CA GLU A 41 -2.37 -0.13 6.99
C GLU A 41 -2.64 1.35 6.73
N ASP A 42 -2.47 2.19 7.76
CA ASP A 42 -2.64 3.63 7.60
C ASP A 42 -1.67 4.20 6.59
N GLU A 43 -0.42 3.76 6.64
CA GLU A 43 0.58 4.19 5.69
C GLU A 43 0.25 3.71 4.28
N LEU A 44 -0.29 2.51 4.16
CA LEU A 44 -0.73 1.97 2.88
C LEU A 44 -1.85 2.83 2.28
N HIS A 45 -2.85 3.17 3.10
CA HIS A 45 -3.95 4.02 2.65
C HIS A 45 -3.46 5.39 2.22
N SER A 46 -2.57 6.00 3.00
CA SER A 46 -2.00 7.30 2.67
C SER A 46 -1.23 7.27 1.35
N ALA A 47 -0.42 6.24 1.15
CA ALA A 47 0.36 6.10 -0.09
C ALA A 47 -0.56 5.93 -1.29
N ALA A 48 -1.61 5.13 -1.15
CA ALA A 48 -2.57 4.91 -2.23
C ALA A 48 -3.31 6.20 -2.58
N GLU A 49 -3.74 6.95 -1.57
CA GLU A 49 -4.43 8.22 -1.80
C GLU A 49 -3.54 9.22 -2.51
N LYS A 50 -2.28 9.32 -2.11
CA LYS A 50 -1.33 10.21 -2.78
C LYS A 50 -1.13 9.82 -4.23
N ALA A 51 -1.02 8.52 -4.49
CA ALA A 51 -0.84 8.03 -5.85
C ALA A 51 -2.06 8.39 -6.72
N MET A 52 -3.25 8.22 -6.18
CA MET A 52 -4.47 8.56 -6.90
C MET A 52 -4.54 10.06 -7.22
N HIS A 53 -4.12 10.90 -6.29
CA HIS A 53 -4.10 12.34 -6.51
C HIS A 53 -3.07 12.77 -7.55
N GLU A 54 -1.93 12.10 -7.58
CA GLU A 54 -0.87 12.44 -8.53
C GLU A 54 -1.28 12.19 -9.99
N PHE A 55 -2.19 11.25 -10.20
CA PHE A 55 -2.59 10.85 -11.55
C PHE A 55 -3.96 11.37 -11.97
N MET A 56 -4.53 12.27 -11.19
CA MET A 56 -5.82 12.90 -11.55
C MET A 56 -5.63 14.25 -12.19
#